data_5303da43c2ef77ae618184c9c4f0224f
#
_entry.id   5303da43c2ef77ae618184c9c4f0224f
#
_cell.length_a   1.000
_cell.length_b   1.000
_cell.length_c   1.000
_cell.angle_alpha   90.00
_cell.angle_beta   90.00
_cell.angle_gamma   90.00
#
_symmetry.space_group_name_H-M   'P 1'
#
loop_
_entity.id
_entity.type
_entity.pdbx_description
1 polymer ?
#
loop_
_entity_poly.entity_id
_entity_poly.type
_entity_poly.pdbx_seq_one_letter_code
_entity_poly.pdbx_strand_id
1 'polypeptide(L)'
;PMITMSGVYSANSGEMMSGLGIQSEYIAFAGFCTSIGMAAFSPFFYELVCIRREKMMCIVGFSILFILSFVCAQTDSLFILGLCSLLMGFVRQTLLMAHLFVLIRYGFGIEATRNITPGCEPTTDEAWDAVDSEKMVSQPVIYLFFMIIGQLGTWLTAWLAYAYEWQYVYHFMMAFMLAGIIIVFFTMPYHKYPMPKFPITMSKFGNVTVFSIMLCSFAYVMVFGKTLDWFDDPTIRFSSVVCLIFTALFIYLEKTRRSPYFIMEVFQLRVINYGILLFFLLMVCNSSAMFVNVFTNVSMKIDNWQNATLGNWVMVGYTVGLIFAVIARAKNVHLKWMYCLGFLFIGAYALYMYFEVQNDGMYERMKWPIIIRSTGMMLLYSLISTIANQRMPYRFMSTWVCIMLTVRMVIAPCIGSALYTNVLQHRQQYYVTRFAQDYDRTSIETAKTYDQTVRGMQYQGKSVTEAQNMAAMSTKGKVQVQATLV
;
A
#
# COMPACT_ATOMS: atom_id res chain seq x y z
N PRO A 1 -8.52 -1.17 14.48
CA PRO A 1 -8.95 0.06 13.77
C PRO A 1 -7.86 0.62 12.86
N MET A 2 -6.67 0.80 13.37
CA MET A 2 -5.59 1.48 12.67
C MET A 2 -5.11 0.74 11.41
N ILE A 3 -4.99 -0.59 11.46
CA ILE A 3 -4.55 -1.41 10.32
C ILE A 3 -5.69 -1.57 9.32
N THR A 4 -6.93 -1.68 9.80
CA THR A 4 -8.12 -1.80 8.95
C THR A 4 -8.38 -0.57 8.08
N MET A 5 -7.93 0.63 8.49
CA MET A 5 -8.04 1.84 7.67
C MET A 5 -7.28 1.78 6.34
N SER A 6 -6.32 0.87 6.19
CA SER A 6 -5.60 0.73 4.90
C SER A 6 -6.51 0.30 3.76
N GLY A 7 -7.62 -0.38 4.06
CA GLY A 7 -8.59 -0.84 3.07
C GLY A 7 -9.54 0.24 2.53
N VAL A 8 -9.66 1.39 3.19
CA VAL A 8 -10.64 2.43 2.83
C VAL A 8 -10.51 2.89 1.38
N TYR A 9 -9.29 3.13 0.91
CA TYR A 9 -9.06 3.60 -0.45
C TYR A 9 -8.89 2.47 -1.46
N SER A 10 -8.25 1.37 -1.10
CA SER A 10 -7.95 0.28 -2.02
C SER A 10 -9.15 -0.60 -2.32
N ALA A 11 -10.00 -0.83 -1.32
CA ALA A 11 -11.16 -1.71 -1.45
C ALA A 11 -12.44 -1.00 -1.93
N ASN A 12 -12.54 0.31 -1.71
CA ASN A 12 -13.75 1.08 -1.96
C ASN A 12 -13.60 2.05 -3.14
N SER A 13 -12.54 1.91 -3.93
CA SER A 13 -12.28 2.85 -5.03
C SER A 13 -13.44 2.92 -6.03
N GLY A 14 -14.09 1.79 -6.34
CA GLY A 14 -15.22 1.74 -7.26
C GLY A 14 -16.44 2.49 -6.76
N GLU A 15 -16.83 2.28 -5.51
CA GLU A 15 -17.97 2.91 -4.86
C GLU A 15 -17.73 4.40 -4.63
N MET A 16 -16.52 4.78 -4.23
CA MET A 16 -16.13 6.19 -4.10
C MET A 16 -16.12 6.93 -5.44
N MET A 17 -15.66 6.28 -6.52
CA MET A 17 -15.72 6.84 -7.88
C MET A 17 -17.15 7.13 -8.31
N SER A 18 -18.06 6.19 -8.09
CA SER A 18 -19.47 6.35 -8.46
C SER A 18 -20.18 7.39 -7.59
N GLY A 19 -19.89 7.41 -6.28
CA GLY A 19 -20.51 8.34 -5.34
C GLY A 19 -20.03 9.79 -5.46
N LEU A 20 -18.74 10.00 -5.70
CA LEU A 20 -18.14 11.34 -5.84
C LEU A 20 -18.07 11.82 -7.29
N GLY A 21 -18.31 10.95 -8.28
CA GLY A 21 -18.18 11.29 -9.69
C GLY A 21 -16.75 11.64 -10.14
N ILE A 22 -15.74 11.05 -9.48
CA ILE A 22 -14.31 11.34 -9.70
C ILE A 22 -13.57 10.16 -10.32
N GLN A 23 -12.38 10.43 -10.86
CA GLN A 23 -11.52 9.39 -11.42
C GLN A 23 -10.81 8.60 -10.31
N SER A 24 -10.45 7.35 -10.60
CA SER A 24 -9.73 6.44 -9.69
C SER A 24 -8.40 6.99 -9.18
N GLU A 25 -7.74 7.81 -9.99
CA GLU A 25 -6.44 8.41 -9.70
C GLU A 25 -6.49 9.32 -8.48
N TYR A 26 -7.58 10.06 -8.29
CA TYR A 26 -7.73 10.91 -7.09
C TYR A 26 -7.83 10.08 -5.80
N ILE A 27 -8.52 8.95 -5.85
CA ILE A 27 -8.65 8.05 -4.71
C ILE A 27 -7.33 7.35 -4.42
N ALA A 28 -6.65 6.90 -5.47
CA ALA A 28 -5.30 6.33 -5.34
C ALA A 28 -4.32 7.33 -4.74
N PHE A 29 -4.37 8.60 -5.18
CA PHE A 29 -3.54 9.67 -4.62
C PHE A 29 -3.83 9.92 -3.14
N ALA A 30 -5.11 9.94 -2.71
CA ALA A 30 -5.47 10.04 -1.30
C ALA A 30 -4.92 8.87 -0.46
N GLY A 31 -4.93 7.65 -1.01
CA GLY A 31 -4.29 6.48 -0.41
C GLY A 31 -2.76 6.66 -0.26
N PHE A 32 -2.10 7.20 -1.27
CA PHE A 32 -0.67 7.53 -1.18
C PHE A 32 -0.39 8.65 -0.17
N CYS A 33 -1.25 9.67 -0.05
CA CYS A 33 -1.12 10.70 0.98
C CYS A 33 -1.06 10.11 2.38
N THR A 34 -1.89 9.09 2.68
CA THR A 34 -1.81 8.37 3.97
C THR A 34 -0.45 7.68 4.16
N SER A 35 0.06 7.04 3.13
CA SER A 35 1.37 6.36 3.16
C SER A 35 2.53 7.35 3.32
N ILE A 36 2.45 8.50 2.66
CA ILE A 36 3.41 9.60 2.77
C ILE A 36 3.42 10.15 4.19
N GLY A 37 2.22 10.36 4.77
CA GLY A 37 2.12 10.79 6.16
C GLY A 37 2.79 9.82 7.13
N MET A 38 2.59 8.51 6.97
CA MET A 38 3.25 7.49 7.79
C MET A 38 4.77 7.54 7.61
N ALA A 39 5.27 7.62 6.39
CA ALA A 39 6.70 7.68 6.10
C ALA A 39 7.35 8.94 6.68
N ALA A 40 6.74 10.10 6.43
CA ALA A 40 7.27 11.38 6.87
C ALA A 40 7.28 11.57 8.40
N PHE A 41 6.40 10.90 9.12
CA PHE A 41 6.37 10.99 10.58
C PHE A 41 7.23 9.95 11.29
N SER A 42 7.74 8.96 10.58
CA SER A 42 8.52 7.86 11.16
C SER A 42 9.85 8.27 11.82
N PRO A 43 10.58 9.33 11.43
CA PRO A 43 11.79 9.77 12.15
C PRO A 43 11.55 10.27 13.58
N PHE A 44 10.30 10.63 13.92
CA PHE A 44 9.92 10.92 15.30
C PHE A 44 9.76 9.68 16.20
N PHE A 45 9.91 8.50 15.61
CA PHE A 45 9.79 7.22 16.31
C PHE A 45 10.53 7.20 17.64
N TYR A 46 11.78 7.61 17.65
CA TYR A 46 12.63 7.59 18.81
C TYR A 46 12.15 8.54 19.92
N GLU A 47 11.74 9.73 19.53
CA GLU A 47 11.24 10.76 20.45
C GLU A 47 9.91 10.33 21.08
N LEU A 48 9.04 9.71 20.27
CA LEU A 48 7.74 9.20 20.74
C LEU A 48 7.90 8.01 21.69
N VAL A 49 8.83 7.10 21.42
CA VAL A 49 9.16 5.98 22.33
C VAL A 49 9.63 6.48 23.68
N CYS A 50 10.47 7.51 23.68
CA CYS A 50 11.01 8.10 24.90
C CYS A 50 9.93 8.72 25.79
N ILE A 51 8.76 9.12 25.24
CA ILE A 51 7.65 9.67 26.03
C ILE A 51 7.05 8.64 26.99
N ARG A 52 7.10 7.33 26.68
CA ARG A 52 6.55 6.20 27.50
C ARG A 52 5.14 6.43 28.08
N ARG A 53 4.31 7.18 27.37
CA ARG A 53 2.91 7.43 27.74
C ARG A 53 1.96 6.76 26.75
N GLU A 54 2.13 5.47 26.55
CA GLU A 54 1.44 4.68 25.53
C GLU A 54 -0.08 4.82 25.61
N LYS A 55 -0.65 4.79 26.83
CA LYS A 55 -2.09 4.98 27.06
C LYS A 55 -2.57 6.35 26.54
N MET A 56 -1.87 7.41 26.88
CA MET A 56 -2.24 8.76 26.45
C MET A 56 -2.09 8.92 24.95
N MET A 57 -1.00 8.38 24.36
CA MET A 57 -0.78 8.40 22.91
C MET A 57 -1.88 7.66 22.16
N CYS A 58 -2.33 6.50 22.66
CA CYS A 58 -3.43 5.75 22.06
C CYS A 58 -4.76 6.52 22.13
N ILE A 59 -5.12 7.08 23.29
CA ILE A 59 -6.38 7.82 23.45
C ILE A 59 -6.39 9.06 22.55
N VAL A 60 -5.35 9.90 22.62
CA VAL A 60 -5.26 11.11 21.78
C VAL A 60 -5.21 10.74 20.29
N GLY A 61 -4.42 9.74 19.90
CA GLY A 61 -4.33 9.30 18.51
C GLY A 61 -5.67 8.79 17.97
N PHE A 62 -6.38 7.95 18.70
CA PHE A 62 -7.71 7.48 18.28
C PHE A 62 -8.74 8.63 18.22
N SER A 63 -8.67 9.59 19.16
CA SER A 63 -9.55 10.77 19.13
C SER A 63 -9.30 11.63 17.88
N ILE A 64 -8.04 11.87 17.51
CA ILE A 64 -7.70 12.61 16.29
C ILE A 64 -8.16 11.85 15.05
N LEU A 65 -7.92 10.52 14.96
CA LEU A 65 -8.40 9.71 13.85
C LEU A 65 -9.92 9.71 13.74
N PHE A 66 -10.64 9.71 14.87
CA PHE A 66 -12.10 9.83 14.90
C PHE A 66 -12.56 11.14 14.25
N ILE A 67 -11.97 12.27 14.66
CA ILE A 67 -12.31 13.59 14.11
C ILE A 67 -12.00 13.67 12.62
N LEU A 68 -10.82 13.19 12.20
CA LEU A 68 -10.43 13.18 10.78
C LEU A 68 -11.34 12.26 9.94
N SER A 69 -11.75 11.11 10.49
CA SER A 69 -12.70 10.21 9.81
C SER A 69 -14.07 10.87 9.66
N PHE A 70 -14.52 11.62 10.66
CA PHE A 70 -15.77 12.39 10.58
C PHE A 70 -15.71 13.44 9.47
N VAL A 71 -14.62 14.20 9.37
CA VAL A 71 -14.42 15.18 8.30
C VAL A 71 -14.42 14.50 6.93
N CYS A 72 -13.73 13.37 6.78
CA CYS A 72 -13.71 12.62 5.51
C CYS A 72 -15.09 12.07 5.12
N ALA A 73 -15.93 11.68 6.09
CA ALA A 73 -17.28 11.20 5.81
C ALA A 73 -18.23 12.30 5.30
N GLN A 74 -17.97 13.56 5.65
CA GLN A 74 -18.83 14.71 5.33
C GLN A 74 -18.33 15.52 4.14
N THR A 75 -17.11 15.27 3.65
CA THR A 75 -16.51 16.13 2.63
C THR A 75 -16.60 15.52 1.24
N ASP A 76 -16.99 16.36 0.27
CA ASP A 76 -16.91 16.06 -1.16
C ASP A 76 -15.65 16.68 -1.81
N SER A 77 -14.88 17.46 -1.05
CA SER A 77 -13.67 18.11 -1.55
C SER A 77 -12.47 17.17 -1.54
N LEU A 78 -11.90 16.91 -2.72
CA LEU A 78 -10.72 16.07 -2.90
C LEU A 78 -9.47 16.61 -2.19
N PHE A 79 -9.33 17.93 -2.11
CA PHE A 79 -8.22 18.56 -1.40
C PHE A 79 -8.29 18.28 0.11
N ILE A 80 -9.47 18.42 0.70
CA ILE A 80 -9.69 18.13 2.12
C ILE A 80 -9.47 16.63 2.38
N LEU A 81 -9.97 15.77 1.50
CA LEU A 81 -9.76 14.32 1.61
C LEU A 81 -8.26 13.96 1.58
N GLY A 82 -7.48 14.53 0.67
CA GLY A 82 -6.03 14.31 0.59
C GLY A 82 -5.28 14.83 1.82
N LEU A 83 -5.64 16.03 2.31
CA LEU A 83 -5.03 16.63 3.51
C LEU A 83 -5.35 15.81 4.77
N CYS A 84 -6.62 15.42 4.95
CA CYS A 84 -7.02 14.57 6.06
C CYS A 84 -6.32 13.21 6.00
N SER A 85 -6.15 12.63 4.80
CA SER A 85 -5.43 11.38 4.60
C SER A 85 -3.96 11.50 5.02
N LEU A 86 -3.29 12.59 4.69
CA LEU A 86 -1.91 12.86 5.11
C LEU A 86 -1.81 12.94 6.65
N LEU A 87 -2.71 13.69 7.28
CA LEU A 87 -2.76 13.82 8.74
C LEU A 87 -3.10 12.50 9.42
N MET A 88 -4.04 11.71 8.87
CA MET A 88 -4.30 10.35 9.32
C MET A 88 -3.04 9.49 9.28
N GLY A 89 -2.21 9.63 8.24
CA GLY A 89 -0.94 8.94 8.11
C GLY A 89 0.02 9.25 9.26
N PHE A 90 0.15 10.51 9.65
CA PHE A 90 0.99 10.91 10.80
C PHE A 90 0.51 10.25 12.09
N VAL A 91 -0.78 10.31 12.36
CA VAL A 91 -1.35 9.72 13.59
C VAL A 91 -1.25 8.20 13.58
N ARG A 92 -1.48 7.57 12.41
CA ARG A 92 -1.35 6.11 12.25
C ARG A 92 0.05 5.63 12.57
N GLN A 93 1.08 6.33 12.11
CA GLN A 93 2.47 5.97 12.42
C GLN A 93 2.75 6.02 13.92
N THR A 94 2.28 7.08 14.60
CA THR A 94 2.40 7.20 16.05
C THR A 94 1.73 6.05 16.79
N LEU A 95 0.51 5.72 16.41
CA LEU A 95 -0.26 4.61 16.99
C LEU A 95 0.35 3.26 16.70
N LEU A 96 0.85 3.04 15.48
CA LEU A 96 1.52 1.79 15.09
C LEU A 96 2.70 1.52 16.02
N MET A 97 3.49 2.54 16.29
CA MET A 97 4.63 2.42 17.19
C MET A 97 4.20 2.13 18.63
N ALA A 98 3.21 2.86 19.15
CA ALA A 98 2.68 2.60 20.49
C ALA A 98 2.18 1.16 20.64
N HIS A 99 1.42 0.66 19.67
CA HIS A 99 0.91 -0.72 19.69
C HIS A 99 1.99 -1.77 19.53
N LEU A 100 3.01 -1.51 18.68
CA LEU A 100 4.13 -2.41 18.49
C LEU A 100 4.89 -2.62 19.81
N PHE A 101 5.12 -1.55 20.59
CA PHE A 101 5.76 -1.66 21.90
C PHE A 101 4.93 -2.46 22.90
N VAL A 102 3.62 -2.19 22.94
CA VAL A 102 2.70 -2.96 23.78
C VAL A 102 2.71 -4.45 23.40
N LEU A 103 2.67 -4.75 22.11
CA LEU A 103 2.68 -6.12 21.61
C LEU A 103 3.99 -6.84 21.95
N ILE A 104 5.13 -6.21 21.75
CA ILE A 104 6.44 -6.78 22.05
C ILE A 104 6.56 -7.02 23.54
N ARG A 105 6.17 -6.06 24.38
CA ARG A 105 6.29 -6.13 25.81
C ARG A 105 5.39 -7.19 26.45
N TYR A 106 4.11 -7.22 26.06
CA TYR A 106 3.12 -8.10 26.68
C TYR A 106 2.92 -9.41 25.90
N GLY A 107 3.11 -9.41 24.60
CA GLY A 107 2.92 -10.59 23.75
C GLY A 107 4.12 -11.52 23.72
N PHE A 108 5.33 -10.96 23.67
CA PHE A 108 6.58 -11.74 23.57
C PHE A 108 7.40 -11.74 24.87
N GLY A 109 6.95 -11.03 25.91
CA GLY A 109 7.67 -10.97 27.18
C GLY A 109 9.04 -10.28 27.10
N ILE A 110 9.34 -9.63 25.98
CA ILE A 110 10.63 -8.99 25.74
C ILE A 110 10.63 -7.64 26.42
N GLU A 111 11.56 -7.37 27.29
CA GLU A 111 11.85 -6.02 27.78
C GLU A 111 12.41 -5.15 26.64
N ALA A 112 11.61 -4.92 25.61
CA ALA A 112 11.96 -4.09 24.46
C ALA A 112 12.47 -2.69 24.88
N THR A 113 12.11 -2.27 26.09
CA THR A 113 12.51 -0.99 26.67
C THR A 113 13.92 -0.98 27.20
N ARG A 114 14.51 -2.12 27.57
CA ARG A 114 15.88 -2.20 28.07
C ARG A 114 16.91 -1.97 26.98
N ASN A 115 16.57 -2.40 25.76
CA ASN A 115 17.47 -2.37 24.60
C ASN A 115 17.29 -1.14 23.68
N ILE A 116 16.31 -0.26 23.96
CA ILE A 116 15.99 0.91 23.12
C ILE A 116 16.53 2.22 23.74
N THR A 117 17.05 2.19 24.95
CA THR A 117 17.66 3.37 25.58
C THR A 117 19.06 3.62 24.96
N PRO A 118 19.36 4.87 24.56
CA PRO A 118 20.71 5.22 24.12
C PRO A 118 21.73 4.88 25.22
N GLY A 119 22.79 4.17 24.85
CA GLY A 119 23.82 3.75 25.80
C GLY A 119 23.67 2.33 26.36
N CYS A 120 22.57 1.62 26.03
CA CYS A 120 22.37 0.20 26.34
C CYS A 120 22.59 -0.69 25.10
N GLU A 121 23.36 -0.26 24.12
CA GLU A 121 23.69 -1.08 22.96
C GLU A 121 24.50 -2.29 23.39
N PRO A 122 24.25 -3.49 22.83
CA PRO A 122 25.07 -4.65 23.09
C PRO A 122 26.54 -4.35 22.76
N THR A 123 27.44 -4.62 23.71
CA THR A 123 28.88 -4.33 23.55
C THR A 123 29.66 -5.54 23.04
N THR A 124 29.08 -6.75 23.16
CA THR A 124 29.73 -7.99 22.75
C THR A 124 29.02 -8.61 21.55
N ASP A 125 29.76 -9.34 20.70
CA ASP A 125 29.20 -10.02 19.53
C ASP A 125 28.16 -11.07 19.94
N GLU A 126 28.37 -11.77 21.04
CA GLU A 126 27.41 -12.77 21.58
C GLU A 126 26.08 -12.12 21.98
N ALA A 127 26.11 -10.92 22.55
CA ALA A 127 24.91 -10.18 22.91
C ALA A 127 24.16 -9.68 21.66
N TRP A 128 24.86 -9.29 20.61
CA TRP A 128 24.26 -8.96 19.32
C TRP A 128 23.61 -10.18 18.67
N ASP A 129 24.29 -11.33 18.67
CA ASP A 129 23.75 -12.57 18.10
C ASP A 129 22.51 -13.06 18.85
N ALA A 130 22.46 -12.89 20.17
CA ALA A 130 21.26 -13.19 20.97
C ALA A 130 20.08 -12.29 20.58
N VAL A 131 20.28 -10.96 20.49
CA VAL A 131 19.26 -10.00 20.08
C VAL A 131 18.79 -10.25 18.64
N ASP A 132 19.69 -10.57 17.74
CA ASP A 132 19.37 -10.84 16.34
C ASP A 132 18.61 -12.17 16.19
N SER A 133 18.97 -13.21 16.98
CA SER A 133 18.24 -14.48 16.98
C SER A 133 16.79 -14.30 17.44
N GLU A 134 16.55 -13.46 18.43
CA GLU A 134 15.22 -13.12 18.93
C GLU A 134 14.40 -12.33 17.91
N LYS A 135 14.98 -11.31 17.28
CA LYS A 135 14.35 -10.53 16.20
C LYS A 135 13.99 -11.40 15.01
N MET A 136 14.80 -12.36 14.69
CA MET A 136 14.61 -13.24 13.54
C MET A 136 13.38 -14.15 13.66
N VAL A 137 12.92 -14.44 14.86
CA VAL A 137 11.70 -15.22 15.10
C VAL A 137 10.49 -14.29 15.26
N SER A 138 10.64 -13.23 16.05
CA SER A 138 9.52 -12.34 16.40
C SER A 138 9.05 -11.46 15.22
N GLN A 139 9.97 -10.92 14.44
CA GLN A 139 9.61 -10.02 13.35
C GLN A 139 8.74 -10.64 12.26
N PRO A 140 9.04 -11.82 11.69
CA PRO A 140 8.19 -12.44 10.68
C PRO A 140 6.78 -12.74 11.19
N VAL A 141 6.63 -13.15 12.46
CA VAL A 141 5.33 -13.42 13.08
C VAL A 141 4.52 -12.12 13.23
N ILE A 142 5.16 -11.07 13.70
CA ILE A 142 4.53 -9.74 13.82
C ILE A 142 4.06 -9.24 12.44
N TYR A 143 4.88 -9.38 11.40
CA TYR A 143 4.51 -8.99 10.04
C TYR A 143 3.35 -9.81 9.51
N LEU A 144 3.34 -11.13 9.72
CA LEU A 144 2.21 -11.98 9.36
C LEU A 144 0.92 -11.49 10.00
N PHE A 145 0.95 -11.21 11.29
CA PHE A 145 -0.20 -10.71 12.05
C PHE A 145 -0.73 -9.39 11.48
N PHE A 146 0.17 -8.43 11.20
CA PHE A 146 -0.23 -7.16 10.59
C PHE A 146 -0.80 -7.32 9.18
N MET A 147 -0.23 -8.19 8.36
CA MET A 147 -0.72 -8.44 7.01
C MET A 147 -2.08 -9.12 7.00
N ILE A 148 -2.31 -10.11 7.87
CA ILE A 148 -3.61 -10.78 8.01
C ILE A 148 -4.69 -9.79 8.48
N ILE A 149 -4.42 -9.01 9.51
CA ILE A 149 -5.39 -8.01 10.00
C ILE A 149 -5.65 -6.94 8.95
N GLY A 150 -4.63 -6.52 8.20
CA GLY A 150 -4.77 -5.59 7.10
C GLY A 150 -5.71 -6.13 6.01
N GLN A 151 -5.55 -7.39 5.61
CA GLN A 151 -6.39 -8.03 4.62
C GLN A 151 -7.84 -8.21 5.11
N LEU A 152 -8.03 -8.65 6.36
CA LEU A 152 -9.36 -8.73 6.97
C LEU A 152 -10.04 -7.35 7.00
N GLY A 153 -9.27 -6.31 7.31
CA GLY A 153 -9.76 -4.93 7.27
C GLY A 153 -10.20 -4.51 5.86
N THR A 154 -9.41 -4.84 4.85
CA THR A 154 -9.75 -4.56 3.45
C THR A 154 -11.03 -5.28 3.02
N TRP A 155 -11.17 -6.55 3.36
CA TRP A 155 -12.36 -7.34 3.08
C TRP A 155 -13.60 -6.79 3.79
N LEU A 156 -13.50 -6.43 5.07
CA LEU A 156 -14.59 -5.89 5.85
C LEU A 156 -15.05 -4.51 5.33
N THR A 157 -14.11 -3.65 4.96
CA THR A 157 -14.45 -2.34 4.38
C THR A 157 -15.09 -2.46 2.99
N ALA A 158 -14.65 -3.43 2.17
CA ALA A 158 -15.28 -3.71 0.88
C ALA A 158 -16.73 -4.21 1.05
N TRP A 159 -16.97 -5.08 2.05
CA TRP A 159 -18.31 -5.55 2.37
C TRP A 159 -19.24 -4.40 2.82
N LEU A 160 -18.74 -3.52 3.67
CA LEU A 160 -19.51 -2.36 4.15
C LEU A 160 -19.88 -1.40 3.00
N ALA A 161 -18.93 -1.12 2.11
CA ALA A 161 -19.17 -0.25 0.98
C ALA A 161 -20.14 -0.86 -0.04
N TYR A 162 -20.11 -2.19 -0.19
CA TYR A 162 -21.05 -2.92 -1.04
C TYR A 162 -22.48 -2.97 -0.46
N ALA A 163 -22.59 -3.20 0.87
CA ALA A 163 -23.90 -3.33 1.53
C ALA A 163 -24.59 -1.97 1.79
N TYR A 164 -23.79 -0.91 1.91
CA TYR A 164 -24.24 0.44 2.21
C TYR A 164 -23.53 1.43 1.28
N GLU A 165 -23.56 2.72 1.61
CA GLU A 165 -22.80 3.75 0.90
C GLU A 165 -21.34 3.79 1.39
N TRP A 166 -20.42 4.30 0.56
CA TRP A 166 -18.98 4.38 0.88
C TRP A 166 -18.67 5.20 2.15
N GLN A 167 -19.50 6.19 2.51
CA GLN A 167 -19.36 7.00 3.72
C GLN A 167 -19.51 6.17 5.01
N TYR A 168 -20.32 5.09 4.97
CA TYR A 168 -20.51 4.22 6.13
C TYR A 168 -19.24 3.50 6.56
N VAL A 169 -18.27 3.36 5.67
CA VAL A 169 -16.95 2.84 6.02
C VAL A 169 -16.26 3.75 7.04
N TYR A 170 -16.35 5.07 6.85
CA TYR A 170 -15.80 6.04 7.83
C TYR A 170 -16.57 6.02 9.13
N HIS A 171 -17.90 5.95 9.11
CA HIS A 171 -18.72 5.83 10.32
C HIS A 171 -18.40 4.56 11.12
N PHE A 172 -18.21 3.43 10.42
CA PHE A 172 -17.75 2.19 11.05
C PHE A 172 -16.36 2.35 11.68
N MET A 173 -15.44 3.01 11.00
CA MET A 173 -14.12 3.30 11.54
C MET A 173 -14.20 4.18 12.79
N MET A 174 -15.08 5.18 12.80
CA MET A 174 -15.34 6.01 13.99
C MET A 174 -15.83 5.19 15.17
N ALA A 175 -16.80 4.32 14.97
CA ALA A 175 -17.31 3.42 16.00
C ALA A 175 -16.20 2.51 16.55
N PHE A 176 -15.35 1.98 15.64
CA PHE A 176 -14.23 1.12 16.00
C PHE A 176 -13.10 1.88 16.75
N MET A 177 -12.89 3.17 16.45
CA MET A 177 -12.00 4.05 17.22
C MET A 177 -12.52 4.32 18.62
N LEU A 178 -13.81 4.59 18.78
CA LEU A 178 -14.45 4.77 20.10
C LEU A 178 -14.34 3.51 20.94
N ALA A 179 -14.64 2.34 20.37
CA ALA A 179 -14.44 1.07 21.06
C ALA A 179 -12.96 0.89 21.49
N GLY A 180 -12.01 1.25 20.63
CA GLY A 180 -10.58 1.23 20.96
C GLY A 180 -10.22 2.15 22.12
N ILE A 181 -10.77 3.37 22.16
CA ILE A 181 -10.57 4.31 23.28
C ILE A 181 -11.10 3.71 24.59
N ILE A 182 -12.30 3.14 24.58
CA ILE A 182 -12.92 2.51 25.75
C ILE A 182 -12.06 1.35 26.25
N ILE A 183 -11.64 0.45 25.34
CA ILE A 183 -10.79 -0.68 25.70
C ILE A 183 -9.48 -0.20 26.33
N VAL A 184 -8.77 0.73 25.68
CA VAL A 184 -7.49 1.28 26.18
C VAL A 184 -7.68 1.96 27.54
N PHE A 185 -8.80 2.68 27.71
CA PHE A 185 -9.09 3.37 28.96
C PHE A 185 -9.19 2.41 30.16
N PHE A 186 -9.86 1.29 29.98
CA PHE A 186 -10.07 0.30 31.05
C PHE A 186 -8.94 -0.70 31.20
N THR A 187 -8.28 -1.11 30.12
CA THR A 187 -7.29 -2.20 30.16
C THR A 187 -5.86 -1.73 30.39
N MET A 188 -5.49 -0.54 29.91
CA MET A 188 -4.11 -0.07 30.03
C MET A 188 -3.87 0.68 31.34
N PRO A 189 -2.87 0.26 32.16
CA PRO A 189 -2.49 1.00 33.36
C PRO A 189 -1.82 2.32 32.96
N TYR A 190 -2.02 3.34 33.79
CA TYR A 190 -1.37 4.64 33.62
C TYR A 190 -0.03 4.63 34.35
N HIS A 191 1.03 4.27 33.62
CA HIS A 191 2.39 4.32 34.18
C HIS A 191 3.10 5.60 33.76
N LYS A 192 3.63 6.32 34.76
CA LYS A 192 4.46 7.48 34.55
C LYS A 192 5.90 7.09 34.88
N TYR A 193 6.67 6.72 33.87
CA TYR A 193 8.10 6.45 34.07
C TYR A 193 8.86 7.78 34.11
N PRO A 194 9.83 7.93 35.03
CA PRO A 194 10.78 9.05 34.98
C PRO A 194 11.70 8.86 33.76
N MET A 195 11.65 9.80 32.82
CA MET A 195 12.50 9.73 31.62
C MET A 195 13.29 11.01 31.42
N PRO A 196 14.49 10.91 30.84
CA PRO A 196 15.17 12.08 30.36
C PRO A 196 14.26 12.79 29.34
N LYS A 197 14.10 14.10 29.53
CA LYS A 197 13.34 14.94 28.60
C LYS A 197 14.11 15.00 27.28
N PHE A 198 13.73 14.22 26.31
CA PHE A 198 14.21 14.42 24.94
C PHE A 198 13.50 15.64 24.36
N PRO A 199 14.23 16.66 23.94
CA PRO A 199 13.60 17.83 23.32
C PRO A 199 13.07 17.42 21.94
N ILE A 200 11.75 17.45 21.75
CA ILE A 200 11.16 17.45 20.42
C ILE A 200 11.56 18.77 19.78
N THR A 201 12.53 18.72 18.89
CA THR A 201 13.03 19.93 18.25
C THR A 201 12.05 20.39 17.17
N MET A 202 11.50 21.57 17.33
CA MET A 202 10.64 22.24 16.33
C MET A 202 11.29 22.32 14.94
N SER A 203 12.59 22.31 14.88
CA SER A 203 13.40 22.25 13.66
C SER A 203 13.07 21.03 12.77
N LYS A 204 12.74 19.89 13.36
CA LYS A 204 12.37 18.66 12.60
C LYS A 204 11.02 18.77 11.92
N PHE A 205 10.07 19.54 12.47
CA PHE A 205 8.76 19.72 11.83
C PHE A 205 8.85 20.41 10.46
N GLY A 206 9.77 21.36 10.31
CA GLY A 206 10.03 21.97 9.00
C GLY A 206 10.53 20.95 7.97
N ASN A 207 11.38 19.99 8.38
CA ASN A 207 11.86 18.94 7.48
C ASN A 207 10.74 17.95 7.10
N VAL A 208 9.86 17.61 8.04
CA VAL A 208 8.66 16.79 7.75
C VAL A 208 7.81 17.43 6.67
N THR A 209 7.55 18.73 6.77
CA THR A 209 6.72 19.44 5.80
C THR A 209 7.38 19.43 4.41
N VAL A 210 8.68 19.77 4.34
CA VAL A 210 9.43 19.74 3.08
C VAL A 210 9.44 18.33 2.47
N PHE A 211 9.69 17.31 3.28
CA PHE A 211 9.70 15.92 2.84
C PHE A 211 8.31 15.44 2.39
N SER A 212 7.25 15.82 3.10
CA SER A 212 5.88 15.49 2.71
C SER A 212 5.49 16.12 1.38
N ILE A 213 5.82 17.40 1.15
CA ILE A 213 5.53 18.09 -0.11
C ILE A 213 6.32 17.44 -1.26
N MET A 214 7.59 17.10 -1.05
CA MET A 214 8.42 16.39 -2.03
C MET A 214 7.76 15.07 -2.45
N LEU A 215 7.35 14.24 -1.48
CA LEU A 215 6.73 12.94 -1.77
C LEU A 215 5.32 13.09 -2.36
N CYS A 216 4.52 14.06 -1.93
CA CYS A 216 3.20 14.33 -2.51
C CYS A 216 3.31 14.77 -3.97
N SER A 217 4.26 15.65 -4.29
CA SER A 217 4.51 16.08 -5.67
C SER A 217 4.99 14.92 -6.54
N PHE A 218 5.87 14.06 -6.01
CA PHE A 218 6.32 12.85 -6.69
C PHE A 218 5.16 11.88 -6.96
N ALA A 219 4.34 11.60 -5.93
CA ALA A 219 3.19 10.71 -6.07
C ALA A 219 2.15 11.28 -7.05
N TYR A 220 1.94 12.60 -7.05
CA TYR A 220 1.05 13.26 -8.00
C TYR A 220 1.49 13.03 -9.45
N VAL A 221 2.78 13.28 -9.75
CA VAL A 221 3.33 13.05 -11.09
C VAL A 221 3.18 11.59 -11.53
N MET A 222 3.44 10.62 -10.64
CA MET A 222 3.37 9.21 -10.98
C MET A 222 1.93 8.70 -11.15
N VAL A 223 0.99 9.20 -10.36
CA VAL A 223 -0.42 8.74 -10.40
C VAL A 223 -1.16 9.39 -11.57
N PHE A 224 -0.99 10.70 -11.77
CA PHE A 224 -1.73 11.44 -12.80
C PHE A 224 -0.99 11.52 -14.14
N GLY A 225 0.28 11.13 -14.21
CA GLY A 225 1.07 11.21 -15.43
C GLY A 225 0.39 10.58 -16.63
N LYS A 226 -0.23 9.42 -16.46
CA LYS A 226 -0.94 8.71 -17.53
C LYS A 226 -2.20 9.45 -18.02
N THR A 227 -3.00 9.97 -17.10
CA THR A 227 -4.30 10.62 -17.42
C THR A 227 -4.15 12.02 -17.97
N LEU A 228 -3.04 12.69 -17.67
CA LEU A 228 -2.70 14.03 -18.10
C LEU A 228 -1.60 14.05 -19.18
N ASP A 229 -1.39 12.93 -19.88
CA ASP A 229 -0.39 12.80 -20.95
C ASP A 229 1.02 13.29 -20.56
N TRP A 230 1.40 13.00 -19.29
CA TRP A 230 2.72 13.31 -18.73
C TRP A 230 3.08 14.80 -18.84
N PHE A 231 4.23 15.12 -19.44
CA PHE A 231 4.77 16.48 -19.49
C PHE A 231 4.05 17.40 -20.48
N ASP A 232 3.03 16.95 -21.20
CA ASP A 232 2.24 17.81 -22.06
C ASP A 232 1.29 18.71 -21.25
N ASP A 233 0.84 18.22 -20.07
CA ASP A 233 0.02 19.01 -19.16
C ASP A 233 0.86 19.96 -18.27
N PRO A 234 0.44 21.23 -18.12
CA PRO A 234 1.15 22.21 -17.30
C PRO A 234 1.15 21.87 -15.81
N THR A 235 0.15 21.13 -15.30
CA THR A 235 0.07 20.75 -13.87
C THR A 235 1.13 19.71 -13.52
N ILE A 236 1.40 18.75 -14.40
CA ILE A 236 2.47 17.75 -14.24
C ILE A 236 3.85 18.42 -14.29
N ARG A 237 4.05 19.36 -15.24
CA ARG A 237 5.30 20.14 -15.30
C ARG A 237 5.54 20.92 -14.03
N PHE A 238 4.52 21.63 -13.54
CA PHE A 238 4.60 22.38 -12.28
C PHE A 238 4.92 21.47 -11.10
N SER A 239 4.19 20.35 -10.95
CA SER A 239 4.42 19.37 -9.86
C SER A 239 5.81 18.75 -9.93
N SER A 240 6.35 18.50 -11.13
CA SER A 240 7.71 18.01 -11.33
C SER A 240 8.77 19.01 -10.88
N VAL A 241 8.58 20.30 -11.22
CA VAL A 241 9.47 21.39 -10.77
C VAL A 241 9.41 21.53 -9.25
N VAL A 242 8.21 21.50 -8.66
CA VAL A 242 8.03 21.53 -7.20
C VAL A 242 8.77 20.34 -6.55
N CYS A 243 8.62 19.14 -7.09
CA CYS A 243 9.33 17.96 -6.59
C CYS A 243 10.86 18.15 -6.59
N LEU A 244 11.43 18.67 -7.67
CA LEU A 244 12.87 18.95 -7.78
C LEU A 244 13.34 20.01 -6.80
N ILE A 245 12.61 21.13 -6.69
CA ILE A 245 12.94 22.23 -5.76
C ILE A 245 12.91 21.72 -4.31
N PHE A 246 11.86 20.99 -3.93
CA PHE A 246 11.73 20.48 -2.56
C PHE A 246 12.74 19.36 -2.26
N THR A 247 13.15 18.57 -3.26
CA THR A 247 14.24 17.60 -3.12
C THR A 247 15.56 18.32 -2.87
N ALA A 248 15.89 19.36 -3.64
CA ALA A 248 17.09 20.16 -3.43
C ALA A 248 17.08 20.86 -2.07
N LEU A 249 15.95 21.44 -1.68
CA LEU A 249 15.75 22.07 -0.38
C LEU A 249 15.92 21.07 0.76
N PHE A 250 15.36 19.86 0.64
CA PHE A 250 15.51 18.81 1.64
C PHE A 250 16.98 18.42 1.83
N ILE A 251 17.72 18.19 0.74
CA ILE A 251 19.15 17.86 0.78
C ILE A 251 19.96 19.02 1.41
N TYR A 252 19.62 20.26 1.07
CA TYR A 252 20.26 21.44 1.64
C TYR A 252 20.04 21.53 3.16
N LEU A 253 18.79 21.36 3.61
CA LEU A 253 18.43 21.39 5.03
C LEU A 253 19.12 20.27 5.82
N GLU A 254 19.21 19.07 5.25
CA GLU A 254 19.88 17.93 5.88
C GLU A 254 21.40 18.17 6.06
N LYS A 255 22.05 18.83 5.11
CA LYS A 255 23.48 19.15 5.21
C LYS A 255 23.79 20.30 6.17
N THR A 256 22.87 21.24 6.33
CA THR A 256 23.14 22.50 7.05
C THR A 256 22.73 22.44 8.52
N ARG A 257 21.75 21.59 8.88
CA ARG A 257 21.20 21.54 10.24
C ARG A 257 22.05 20.69 11.17
N ARG A 258 22.22 21.16 12.43
CA ARG A 258 22.94 20.43 13.50
C ARG A 258 22.22 19.17 13.97
N SER A 259 20.88 19.11 13.86
CA SER A 259 20.07 17.94 14.17
C SER A 259 19.40 17.46 12.88
N PRO A 260 20.05 16.58 12.11
CA PRO A 260 19.52 16.11 10.84
C PRO A 260 18.25 15.28 11.06
N TYR A 261 17.34 15.37 10.10
CA TYR A 261 16.13 14.53 10.08
C TYR A 261 16.48 13.10 9.68
N PHE A 262 17.43 12.94 8.74
CA PHE A 262 18.04 11.69 8.35
C PHE A 262 19.51 11.63 8.76
N ILE A 263 19.90 10.51 9.33
CA ILE A 263 21.32 10.22 9.59
C ILE A 263 21.89 9.60 8.32
N MET A 264 22.56 10.42 7.50
CA MET A 264 23.10 10.00 6.18
C MET A 264 24.13 8.87 6.27
N GLU A 265 24.78 8.69 7.42
CA GLU A 265 25.72 7.59 7.66
C GLU A 265 25.09 6.20 7.47
N VAL A 266 23.76 6.08 7.56
CA VAL A 266 23.00 4.84 7.29
C VAL A 266 23.33 4.27 5.91
N PHE A 267 23.50 5.11 4.90
CA PHE A 267 23.80 4.69 3.53
C PHE A 267 25.23 4.13 3.35
N GLN A 268 26.11 4.29 4.33
CA GLN A 268 27.45 3.67 4.32
C GLN A 268 27.36 2.15 4.62
N LEU A 269 26.28 1.72 5.25
CA LEU A 269 26.04 0.31 5.57
C LEU A 269 25.56 -0.44 4.30
N ARG A 270 26.42 -1.29 3.72
CA ARG A 270 26.10 -2.06 2.50
C ARG A 270 24.84 -2.90 2.65
N VAL A 271 24.60 -3.47 3.82
CA VAL A 271 23.42 -4.30 4.10
C VAL A 271 22.12 -3.52 3.91
N ILE A 272 22.09 -2.27 4.33
CA ILE A 272 20.95 -1.38 4.19
C ILE A 272 20.68 -1.04 2.72
N ASN A 273 21.72 -0.72 1.96
CA ASN A 273 21.57 -0.41 0.54
C ASN A 273 21.03 -1.61 -0.26
N TYR A 274 21.51 -2.83 0.04
CA TYR A 274 20.92 -4.06 -0.54
C TYR A 274 19.48 -4.27 -0.08
N GLY A 275 19.16 -4.00 1.18
CA GLY A 275 17.79 -4.07 1.70
C GLY A 275 16.85 -3.11 0.98
N ILE A 276 17.27 -1.86 0.76
CA ILE A 276 16.50 -0.85 0.02
C ILE A 276 16.23 -1.32 -1.41
N LEU A 277 17.27 -1.80 -2.12
CA LEU A 277 17.15 -2.28 -3.50
C LEU A 277 16.20 -3.48 -3.58
N LEU A 278 16.34 -4.46 -2.68
CA LEU A 278 15.50 -5.65 -2.67
C LEU A 278 14.06 -5.31 -2.32
N PHE A 279 13.81 -4.40 -1.37
CA PHE A 279 12.45 -3.90 -1.09
C PHE A 279 11.86 -3.17 -2.28
N PHE A 280 12.64 -2.33 -2.95
CA PHE A 280 12.18 -1.64 -4.15
C PHE A 280 11.74 -2.64 -5.22
N LEU A 281 12.58 -3.61 -5.56
CA LEU A 281 12.27 -4.65 -6.55
C LEU A 281 11.04 -5.46 -6.13
N LEU A 282 10.98 -5.87 -4.86
CA LEU A 282 9.85 -6.63 -4.33
C LEU A 282 8.53 -5.86 -4.48
N MET A 283 8.50 -4.57 -4.13
CA MET A 283 7.29 -3.77 -4.20
C MET A 283 6.89 -3.43 -5.63
N VAL A 284 7.84 -3.19 -6.51
CA VAL A 284 7.56 -3.05 -7.96
C VAL A 284 6.93 -4.34 -8.49
N CYS A 285 7.52 -5.50 -8.20
CA CYS A 285 6.95 -6.79 -8.60
C CYS A 285 5.55 -7.02 -7.97
N ASN A 286 5.34 -6.61 -6.73
CA ASN A 286 4.05 -6.74 -6.05
C ASN A 286 2.96 -5.88 -6.69
N SER A 287 3.29 -4.74 -7.28
CA SER A 287 2.35 -3.88 -8.00
C SER A 287 1.70 -4.58 -9.20
N SER A 288 2.29 -5.69 -9.69
CA SER A 288 1.67 -6.56 -10.70
C SER A 288 0.35 -7.21 -10.27
N ALA A 289 0.00 -7.14 -8.97
CA ALA A 289 -1.33 -7.51 -8.46
C ALA A 289 -2.47 -6.79 -9.19
N MET A 290 -2.19 -5.60 -9.75
CA MET A 290 -3.13 -4.84 -10.55
C MET A 290 -3.70 -5.67 -11.71
N PHE A 291 -2.91 -6.54 -12.34
CA PHE A 291 -3.38 -7.35 -13.46
C PHE A 291 -4.49 -8.33 -13.06
N VAL A 292 -4.43 -8.90 -11.85
CA VAL A 292 -5.53 -9.75 -11.33
C VAL A 292 -6.80 -8.92 -11.20
N ASN A 293 -6.71 -7.72 -10.60
CA ASN A 293 -7.86 -6.85 -10.42
C ASN A 293 -8.44 -6.38 -11.77
N VAL A 294 -7.60 -6.03 -12.73
CA VAL A 294 -8.04 -5.65 -14.08
C VAL A 294 -8.76 -6.82 -14.75
N PHE A 295 -8.18 -8.02 -14.71
CA PHE A 295 -8.77 -9.21 -15.29
C PHE A 295 -10.14 -9.55 -14.67
N THR A 296 -10.22 -9.56 -13.33
CA THR A 296 -11.47 -9.86 -12.62
C THR A 296 -12.55 -8.81 -12.88
N ASN A 297 -12.22 -7.53 -12.88
CA ASN A 297 -13.17 -6.45 -13.08
C ASN A 297 -13.63 -6.33 -14.56
N VAL A 298 -12.70 -6.47 -15.51
CA VAL A 298 -13.00 -6.24 -16.95
C VAL A 298 -13.54 -7.48 -17.63
N SER A 299 -12.90 -8.64 -17.44
CA SER A 299 -13.28 -9.89 -18.10
C SER A 299 -14.40 -10.62 -17.38
N MET A 300 -14.24 -10.83 -16.07
CA MET A 300 -15.21 -11.57 -15.27
C MET A 300 -16.39 -10.71 -14.79
N LYS A 301 -16.26 -9.37 -14.85
CA LYS A 301 -17.25 -8.39 -14.36
C LYS A 301 -17.67 -8.66 -12.91
N ILE A 302 -16.70 -9.00 -12.08
CA ILE A 302 -16.90 -9.34 -10.68
C ILE A 302 -17.00 -8.06 -9.86
N ASP A 303 -17.92 -8.03 -8.90
CA ASP A 303 -18.09 -6.92 -7.97
C ASP A 303 -16.86 -6.77 -7.06
N ASN A 304 -16.66 -5.56 -6.58
CA ASN A 304 -15.54 -5.19 -5.73
C ASN A 304 -15.48 -6.03 -4.44
N TRP A 305 -16.63 -6.36 -3.84
CA TRP A 305 -16.69 -7.25 -2.67
C TRP A 305 -16.27 -8.68 -2.99
N GLN A 306 -16.70 -9.23 -4.12
CA GLN A 306 -16.27 -10.57 -4.56
C GLN A 306 -14.75 -10.59 -4.84
N ASN A 307 -14.22 -9.51 -5.43
CA ASN A 307 -12.79 -9.37 -5.66
C ASN A 307 -12.01 -9.28 -4.33
N ALA A 308 -12.52 -8.54 -3.33
CA ALA A 308 -11.94 -8.50 -1.99
C ALA A 308 -12.01 -9.87 -1.28
N THR A 309 -13.07 -10.64 -1.52
CA THR A 309 -13.22 -12.02 -1.00
C THR A 309 -12.21 -12.96 -1.63
N LEU A 310 -12.00 -12.84 -2.95
CA LEU A 310 -10.93 -13.56 -3.64
C LEU A 310 -9.54 -13.18 -3.07
N GLY A 311 -9.36 -11.90 -2.75
CA GLY A 311 -8.15 -11.38 -2.09
C GLY A 311 -7.84 -12.04 -0.74
N ASN A 312 -8.81 -12.64 -0.05
CA ASN A 312 -8.58 -13.32 1.23
C ASN A 312 -7.64 -14.54 1.11
N TRP A 313 -7.52 -15.15 -0.08
CA TRP A 313 -6.55 -16.22 -0.33
C TRP A 313 -5.10 -15.78 -0.16
N VAL A 314 -4.84 -14.47 -0.13
CA VAL A 314 -3.54 -13.89 0.25
C VAL A 314 -3.10 -14.35 1.65
N MET A 315 -4.03 -14.50 2.60
CA MET A 315 -3.71 -14.96 3.97
C MET A 315 -3.12 -16.36 3.98
N VAL A 316 -3.66 -17.27 3.14
CA VAL A 316 -3.13 -18.63 2.99
C VAL A 316 -1.70 -18.56 2.46
N GLY A 317 -1.45 -17.76 1.45
CA GLY A 317 -0.09 -17.59 0.91
C GLY A 317 0.89 -16.97 1.91
N TYR A 318 0.45 -16.01 2.72
CA TYR A 318 1.29 -15.44 3.78
C TYR A 318 1.66 -16.48 4.85
N THR A 319 0.72 -17.32 5.28
CA THR A 319 1.00 -18.38 6.26
C THR A 319 1.96 -19.43 5.69
N VAL A 320 1.75 -19.85 4.44
CA VAL A 320 2.65 -20.77 3.75
C VAL A 320 4.06 -20.16 3.59
N GLY A 321 4.16 -18.88 3.20
CA GLY A 321 5.43 -18.18 3.07
C GLY A 321 6.20 -18.08 4.39
N LEU A 322 5.49 -17.84 5.52
CA LEU A 322 6.11 -17.86 6.84
C LEU A 322 6.62 -19.25 7.21
N ILE A 323 5.84 -20.30 6.94
CA ILE A 323 6.25 -21.69 7.20
C ILE A 323 7.53 -22.01 6.43
N PHE A 324 7.62 -21.63 5.15
CA PHE A 324 8.85 -21.80 4.36
C PHE A 324 10.03 -21.02 4.98
N ALA A 325 9.83 -19.79 5.43
CA ALA A 325 10.86 -19.00 6.08
C ALA A 325 11.38 -19.67 7.36
N VAL A 326 10.49 -20.19 8.20
CA VAL A 326 10.83 -20.87 9.46
C VAL A 326 11.55 -22.20 9.21
N ILE A 327 11.04 -23.04 8.28
CA ILE A 327 11.67 -24.33 7.94
C ILE A 327 13.06 -24.13 7.35
N ALA A 328 13.20 -23.20 6.41
CA ALA A 328 14.49 -22.94 5.78
C ALA A 328 15.52 -22.46 6.80
N ARG A 329 15.08 -21.68 7.78
CA ARG A 329 15.93 -21.25 8.87
C ARG A 329 16.31 -22.40 9.80
N ALA A 330 15.35 -23.22 10.23
CA ALA A 330 15.61 -24.39 11.07
C ALA A 330 16.63 -25.35 10.41
N LYS A 331 16.65 -25.41 9.09
CA LYS A 331 17.61 -26.20 8.31
C LYS A 331 18.89 -25.44 7.93
N ASN A 332 19.10 -24.22 8.44
CA ASN A 332 20.24 -23.36 8.12
C ASN A 332 20.48 -23.20 6.61
N VAL A 333 19.40 -23.08 5.83
CA VAL A 333 19.49 -22.87 4.38
C VAL A 333 20.12 -21.50 4.11
N HIS A 334 21.07 -21.47 3.18
CA HIS A 334 21.77 -20.23 2.83
C HIS A 334 20.79 -19.19 2.25
N LEU A 335 20.86 -17.97 2.75
CA LEU A 335 19.94 -16.85 2.41
C LEU A 335 19.76 -16.61 0.91
N LYS A 336 20.82 -16.80 0.09
CA LYS A 336 20.73 -16.67 -1.38
C LYS A 336 19.65 -17.57 -1.99
N TRP A 337 19.55 -18.80 -1.55
CA TRP A 337 18.56 -19.74 -2.06
C TRP A 337 17.14 -19.34 -1.68
N MET A 338 16.97 -18.78 -0.48
CA MET A 338 15.67 -18.28 -0.02
C MET A 338 15.22 -17.07 -0.83
N TYR A 339 16.12 -16.13 -1.17
CA TYR A 339 15.80 -15.02 -2.06
C TYR A 339 15.43 -15.52 -3.47
N CYS A 340 16.22 -16.45 -4.03
CA CYS A 340 15.92 -17.04 -5.33
C CYS A 340 14.54 -17.71 -5.30
N LEU A 341 14.23 -18.48 -4.27
CA LEU A 341 12.93 -19.15 -4.11
C LEU A 341 11.78 -18.12 -4.03
N GLY A 342 11.93 -17.06 -3.27
CA GLY A 342 10.91 -16.01 -3.16
C GLY A 342 10.61 -15.33 -4.49
N PHE A 343 11.64 -14.93 -5.24
CA PHE A 343 11.45 -14.35 -6.58
C PHE A 343 10.95 -15.37 -7.59
N LEU A 344 11.31 -16.66 -7.45
CA LEU A 344 10.78 -17.75 -8.28
C LEU A 344 9.26 -17.89 -8.08
N PHE A 345 8.74 -17.79 -6.86
CA PHE A 345 7.29 -17.78 -6.63
C PHE A 345 6.60 -16.59 -7.32
N ILE A 346 7.21 -15.41 -7.31
CA ILE A 346 6.66 -14.25 -8.03
C ILE A 346 6.72 -14.47 -9.55
N GLY A 347 7.79 -15.07 -10.08
CA GLY A 347 7.90 -15.46 -11.49
C GLY A 347 6.88 -16.52 -11.87
N ALA A 348 6.68 -17.53 -11.01
CA ALA A 348 5.66 -18.57 -11.22
C ALA A 348 4.23 -17.99 -11.23
N TYR A 349 3.95 -16.99 -10.40
CA TYR A 349 2.70 -16.23 -10.46
C TYR A 349 2.50 -15.57 -11.82
N ALA A 350 3.52 -14.88 -12.34
CA ALA A 350 3.44 -14.21 -13.63
C ALA A 350 3.22 -15.21 -14.77
N LEU A 351 3.91 -16.35 -14.73
CA LEU A 351 3.76 -17.44 -15.69
C LEU A 351 2.36 -18.06 -15.63
N TYR A 352 1.85 -18.30 -14.42
CA TYR A 352 0.48 -18.82 -14.24
C TYR A 352 -0.57 -17.85 -14.80
N MET A 353 -0.44 -16.55 -14.52
CA MET A 353 -1.34 -15.53 -15.07
C MET A 353 -1.30 -15.49 -16.59
N TYR A 354 -0.13 -15.65 -17.21
CA TYR A 354 0.00 -15.67 -18.66
C TYR A 354 -0.84 -16.78 -19.32
N PHE A 355 -0.95 -17.95 -18.69
CA PHE A 355 -1.74 -19.07 -19.23
C PHE A 355 -3.22 -19.00 -18.83
N GLU A 356 -3.56 -18.39 -17.70
CA GLU A 356 -4.95 -18.36 -17.18
C GLU A 356 -5.76 -17.16 -17.69
N VAL A 357 -5.11 -16.07 -18.13
CA VAL A 357 -5.80 -14.90 -18.67
C VAL A 357 -6.35 -15.22 -20.06
N GLN A 358 -7.55 -15.81 -20.09
CA GLN A 358 -8.30 -16.17 -21.29
C GLN A 358 -9.75 -15.79 -21.14
N ASN A 359 -10.53 -15.83 -22.24
CA ASN A 359 -11.95 -15.48 -22.22
C ASN A 359 -12.79 -16.38 -21.28
N ASP A 360 -12.38 -17.61 -21.07
CA ASP A 360 -13.07 -18.61 -20.24
C ASP A 360 -12.45 -18.78 -18.86
N GLY A 361 -11.75 -17.77 -18.36
CA GLY A 361 -11.11 -17.81 -17.04
C GLY A 361 -12.13 -18.07 -15.93
N MET A 362 -11.84 -19.07 -15.09
CA MET A 362 -12.73 -19.44 -13.97
C MET A 362 -12.32 -18.67 -12.70
N TYR A 363 -13.30 -18.08 -12.02
CA TYR A 363 -13.11 -17.40 -10.73
C TYR A 363 -12.36 -18.27 -9.71
N GLU A 364 -12.72 -19.54 -9.60
CA GLU A 364 -12.10 -20.48 -8.67
C GLU A 364 -10.60 -20.72 -8.92
N ARG A 365 -10.12 -20.57 -10.14
CA ARG A 365 -8.71 -20.74 -10.49
C ARG A 365 -7.87 -19.53 -10.10
N MET A 366 -8.47 -18.34 -10.00
CA MET A 366 -7.76 -17.11 -9.61
C MET A 366 -7.21 -17.14 -8.18
N LYS A 367 -7.64 -18.05 -7.32
CA LYS A 367 -7.06 -18.25 -5.98
C LYS A 367 -5.59 -18.68 -6.03
N TRP A 368 -5.20 -19.52 -7.00
CA TRP A 368 -3.85 -20.07 -7.07
C TRP A 368 -2.76 -19.02 -7.33
N PRO A 369 -2.86 -18.15 -8.35
CA PRO A 369 -1.86 -17.12 -8.57
C PRO A 369 -1.75 -16.16 -7.38
N ILE A 370 -2.86 -15.87 -6.68
CA ILE A 370 -2.86 -15.04 -5.47
C ILE A 370 -2.07 -15.72 -4.36
N ILE A 371 -2.28 -17.02 -4.11
CA ILE A 371 -1.55 -17.79 -3.10
C ILE A 371 -0.06 -17.85 -3.45
N ILE A 372 0.30 -18.17 -4.70
CA ILE A 372 1.69 -18.27 -5.15
C ILE A 372 2.42 -16.93 -4.95
N ARG A 373 1.82 -15.83 -5.41
CA ARG A 373 2.40 -14.50 -5.27
C ARG A 373 2.59 -14.10 -3.80
N SER A 374 1.56 -14.30 -2.97
CA SER A 374 1.61 -13.92 -1.56
C SER A 374 2.58 -14.78 -0.74
N THR A 375 2.78 -16.04 -1.12
CA THR A 375 3.83 -16.90 -0.55
C THR A 375 5.23 -16.32 -0.81
N GLY A 376 5.54 -15.98 -2.06
CA GLY A 376 6.80 -15.33 -2.41
C GLY A 376 6.98 -13.98 -1.73
N MET A 377 5.92 -13.19 -1.68
CA MET A 377 5.88 -11.88 -1.04
C MET A 377 6.22 -11.96 0.46
N MET A 378 5.58 -12.86 1.21
CA MET A 378 5.82 -13.01 2.64
C MET A 378 7.22 -13.54 2.93
N LEU A 379 7.69 -14.52 2.14
CA LEU A 379 9.03 -15.05 2.28
C LEU A 379 10.09 -13.96 2.10
N LEU A 380 10.04 -13.20 1.01
CA LEU A 380 10.99 -12.12 0.72
C LEU A 380 10.88 -10.99 1.74
N TYR A 381 9.65 -10.60 2.09
CA TYR A 381 9.41 -9.53 3.04
C TYR A 381 10.02 -9.80 4.41
N SER A 382 9.79 -11.01 4.93
CA SER A 382 10.35 -11.43 6.22
C SER A 382 11.88 -11.46 6.20
N LEU A 383 12.48 -11.98 5.12
CA LEU A 383 13.93 -12.07 4.98
C LEU A 383 14.61 -10.72 4.86
N ILE A 384 14.14 -9.88 3.95
CA ILE A 384 14.74 -8.55 3.71
C ILE A 384 14.65 -7.70 4.98
N SER A 385 13.49 -7.72 5.63
CA SER A 385 13.26 -6.97 6.87
C SER A 385 14.20 -7.43 8.01
N THR A 386 14.34 -8.73 8.18
CA THR A 386 15.19 -9.29 9.25
C THR A 386 16.68 -8.98 9.02
N ILE A 387 17.15 -9.18 7.78
CA ILE A 387 18.56 -8.95 7.45
C ILE A 387 18.94 -7.46 7.54
N ALA A 388 18.07 -6.60 7.03
CA ALA A 388 18.30 -5.17 7.08
C ALA A 388 18.35 -4.60 8.52
N ASN A 389 17.70 -5.28 9.47
CA ASN A 389 17.71 -4.93 10.89
C ASN A 389 18.82 -5.64 11.69
N GLN A 390 19.61 -6.51 11.05
CA GLN A 390 20.69 -7.25 11.70
C GLN A 390 21.81 -6.31 12.14
N ARG A 391 22.25 -6.42 13.40
CA ARG A 391 23.32 -5.61 14.02
C ARG A 391 23.19 -4.10 13.77
N MET A 392 21.94 -3.61 13.67
CA MET A 392 21.69 -2.20 13.40
C MET A 392 21.77 -1.38 14.68
N PRO A 393 22.67 -0.38 14.76
CA PRO A 393 22.75 0.55 15.89
C PRO A 393 21.42 1.32 16.05
N TYR A 394 20.98 1.49 17.29
CA TYR A 394 19.69 2.16 17.59
C TYR A 394 19.61 3.58 17.05
N ARG A 395 20.73 4.28 16.98
CA ARG A 395 20.78 5.65 16.41
C ARG A 395 20.28 5.71 14.97
N PHE A 396 20.45 4.63 14.18
CA PHE A 396 20.04 4.57 12.78
C PHE A 396 18.60 4.07 12.58
N MET A 397 17.99 3.51 13.61
CA MET A 397 16.69 2.82 13.49
C MET A 397 15.58 3.72 12.98
N SER A 398 15.49 4.96 13.47
CA SER A 398 14.46 5.92 13.03
C SER A 398 14.61 6.30 11.56
N THR A 399 15.85 6.54 11.12
CA THR A 399 16.15 6.84 9.71
C THR A 399 15.86 5.64 8.81
N TRP A 400 16.28 4.44 9.24
CA TRP A 400 16.00 3.21 8.50
C TRP A 400 14.51 2.95 8.32
N VAL A 401 13.72 3.06 9.39
CA VAL A 401 12.26 2.88 9.33
C VAL A 401 11.62 3.88 8.35
N CYS A 402 12.08 5.14 8.35
CA CYS A 402 11.61 6.15 7.41
C CYS A 402 11.93 5.79 5.95
N ILE A 403 13.18 5.44 5.68
CA ILE A 403 13.62 5.06 4.33
C ILE A 403 12.85 3.83 3.86
N MET A 404 12.75 2.82 4.70
CA MET A 404 12.02 1.59 4.39
C MET A 404 10.53 1.87 4.09
N LEU A 405 9.86 2.68 4.90
CA LEU A 405 8.45 3.05 4.67
C LEU A 405 8.29 3.88 3.40
N THR A 406 9.18 4.83 3.16
CA THR A 406 9.17 5.67 1.95
C THR A 406 9.34 4.82 0.69
N VAL A 407 10.30 3.92 0.66
CA VAL A 407 10.55 3.05 -0.50
C VAL A 407 9.40 2.06 -0.67
N ARG A 408 8.97 1.41 0.41
CA ARG A 408 7.97 0.33 0.36
C ARG A 408 6.56 0.81 0.09
N MET A 409 6.14 1.92 0.70
CA MET A 409 4.74 2.36 0.66
C MET A 409 4.48 3.50 -0.32
N VAL A 410 5.52 4.21 -0.76
CA VAL A 410 5.37 5.37 -1.64
C VAL A 410 6.14 5.18 -2.95
N ILE A 411 7.47 5.18 -2.92
CA ILE A 411 8.28 5.24 -4.16
C ILE A 411 8.05 4.02 -5.04
N ALA A 412 8.25 2.81 -4.51
CA ALA A 412 8.16 1.60 -5.31
C ALA A 412 6.73 1.28 -5.79
N PRO A 413 5.66 1.42 -4.97
CA PRO A 413 4.29 1.26 -5.46
C PRO A 413 3.87 2.33 -6.48
N CYS A 414 4.28 3.59 -6.32
CA CYS A 414 3.99 4.65 -7.30
C CYS A 414 4.66 4.35 -8.65
N ILE A 415 5.96 4.02 -8.64
CA ILE A 415 6.68 3.66 -9.86
C ILE A 415 6.13 2.39 -10.48
N GLY A 416 5.88 1.34 -9.68
CA GLY A 416 5.34 0.08 -10.14
C GLY A 416 3.94 0.24 -10.75
N SER A 417 3.06 0.98 -10.08
CA SER A 417 1.73 1.31 -10.60
C SER A 417 1.81 2.09 -11.91
N ALA A 418 2.62 3.16 -11.97
CA ALA A 418 2.80 3.95 -13.19
C ALA A 418 3.35 3.08 -14.34
N LEU A 419 4.37 2.25 -14.08
CA LEU A 419 4.98 1.38 -15.08
C LEU A 419 3.94 0.41 -15.67
N TYR A 420 3.26 -0.37 -14.82
CA TYR A 420 2.32 -1.38 -15.30
C TYR A 420 1.08 -0.75 -15.96
N THR A 421 0.60 0.37 -15.44
CA THR A 421 -0.56 1.07 -16.03
C THR A 421 -0.23 1.62 -17.41
N ASN A 422 0.96 2.21 -17.61
CA ASN A 422 1.40 2.70 -18.91
C ASN A 422 1.62 1.55 -19.92
N VAL A 423 2.26 0.46 -19.49
CA VAL A 423 2.44 -0.72 -20.35
C VAL A 423 1.10 -1.29 -20.79
N LEU A 424 0.16 -1.44 -19.84
CA LEU A 424 -1.18 -1.93 -20.12
C LEU A 424 -1.90 -1.03 -21.12
N GLN A 425 -1.89 0.29 -20.91
CA GLN A 425 -2.55 1.24 -21.81
C GLN A 425 -1.95 1.23 -23.21
N HIS A 426 -0.62 1.23 -23.32
CA HIS A 426 0.05 1.21 -24.62
C HIS A 426 -0.29 -0.07 -25.40
N ARG A 427 -0.28 -1.23 -24.73
CA ARG A 427 -0.67 -2.50 -25.33
C ARG A 427 -2.16 -2.53 -25.69
N GLN A 428 -3.01 -2.05 -24.80
CA GLN A 428 -4.45 -1.95 -25.05
C GLN A 428 -4.75 -1.09 -26.27
N GLN A 429 -4.14 0.09 -26.41
CA GLN A 429 -4.31 0.96 -27.57
C GLN A 429 -3.85 0.27 -28.87
N TYR A 430 -2.70 -0.41 -28.83
CA TYR A 430 -2.20 -1.16 -29.98
C TYR A 430 -3.18 -2.23 -30.43
N TYR A 431 -3.69 -3.05 -29.51
CA TYR A 431 -4.62 -4.11 -29.85
C TYR A 431 -6.02 -3.61 -30.19
N VAL A 432 -6.49 -2.52 -29.56
CA VAL A 432 -7.75 -1.87 -29.97
C VAL A 432 -7.68 -1.42 -31.41
N THR A 433 -6.59 -0.80 -31.82
CA THR A 433 -6.40 -0.38 -33.23
C THR A 433 -6.36 -1.58 -34.17
N ARG A 434 -5.67 -2.65 -33.80
CA ARG A 434 -5.57 -3.87 -34.59
C ARG A 434 -6.92 -4.59 -34.71
N PHE A 435 -7.62 -4.79 -33.59
CA PHE A 435 -8.93 -5.44 -33.61
C PHE A 435 -10.01 -4.58 -34.24
N ALA A 436 -9.91 -3.25 -34.17
CA ALA A 436 -10.83 -2.36 -34.86
C ALA A 436 -10.78 -2.53 -36.38
N GLN A 437 -9.63 -2.94 -36.94
CA GLN A 437 -9.51 -3.26 -38.38
C GLN A 437 -10.30 -4.52 -38.74
N ASP A 438 -10.33 -5.54 -37.85
CA ASP A 438 -11.07 -6.78 -38.06
C ASP A 438 -12.58 -6.59 -37.86
N TYR A 439 -13.01 -5.54 -37.13
CA TYR A 439 -14.41 -5.16 -36.90
C TYR A 439 -14.92 -4.14 -37.92
N ASP A 440 -14.39 -4.15 -39.15
CA ASP A 440 -14.89 -3.28 -40.21
C ASP A 440 -16.26 -3.76 -40.72
N ARG A 441 -17.09 -2.82 -41.17
CA ARG A 441 -18.42 -3.08 -41.74
C ARG A 441 -18.37 -3.96 -42.99
N THR A 442 -17.22 -4.14 -43.61
CA THR A 442 -16.97 -5.04 -44.74
C THR A 442 -17.02 -6.52 -44.35
N SER A 443 -16.80 -6.84 -43.07
CA SER A 443 -16.94 -8.20 -42.55
C SER A 443 -18.40 -8.58 -42.36
N ILE A 444 -18.84 -9.63 -43.10
CA ILE A 444 -20.25 -10.13 -43.08
C ILE A 444 -20.67 -10.54 -41.66
N GLU A 445 -19.78 -11.11 -40.91
CA GLU A 445 -20.05 -11.61 -39.55
C GLU A 445 -20.22 -10.46 -38.53
N THR A 446 -19.39 -9.43 -38.65
CA THR A 446 -19.47 -8.20 -37.83
C THR A 446 -20.75 -7.44 -38.16
N ALA A 447 -21.09 -7.28 -39.44
CA ALA A 447 -22.30 -6.61 -39.85
C ALA A 447 -23.55 -7.34 -39.31
N LYS A 448 -23.61 -8.69 -39.42
CA LYS A 448 -24.71 -9.48 -38.84
C LYS A 448 -24.86 -9.29 -37.34
N THR A 449 -23.78 -9.35 -36.59
CA THR A 449 -23.76 -9.19 -35.13
C THR A 449 -24.21 -7.78 -34.74
N TYR A 450 -23.76 -6.76 -35.45
CA TYR A 450 -24.19 -5.38 -35.26
C TYR A 450 -25.69 -5.22 -35.52
N ASP A 451 -26.20 -5.71 -36.66
CA ASP A 451 -27.60 -5.61 -37.02
C ASP A 451 -28.49 -6.39 -36.04
N GLN A 452 -28.04 -7.56 -35.57
CA GLN A 452 -28.79 -8.31 -34.54
C GLN A 452 -28.84 -7.50 -33.21
N THR A 453 -27.77 -6.84 -32.83
CA THR A 453 -27.74 -6.01 -31.63
C THR A 453 -28.68 -4.81 -31.76
N VAL A 454 -28.66 -4.13 -32.94
CA VAL A 454 -29.54 -3.00 -33.22
C VAL A 454 -31.03 -3.46 -33.15
N ARG A 455 -31.38 -4.58 -33.82
CA ARG A 455 -32.74 -5.13 -33.78
C ARG A 455 -33.15 -5.50 -32.35
N GLY A 456 -32.28 -6.14 -31.57
CA GLY A 456 -32.57 -6.49 -30.17
C GLY A 456 -32.88 -5.26 -29.31
N MET A 457 -32.18 -4.15 -29.52
CA MET A 457 -32.45 -2.89 -28.80
C MET A 457 -33.71 -2.19 -29.28
N GLN A 458 -34.03 -2.29 -30.57
CA GLN A 458 -35.31 -1.80 -31.11
C GLN A 458 -36.52 -2.57 -30.54
N TYR A 459 -36.41 -3.90 -30.38
CA TYR A 459 -37.44 -4.72 -29.70
C TYR A 459 -37.65 -4.30 -28.23
N GLN A 460 -36.63 -3.70 -27.60
CA GLN A 460 -36.73 -3.12 -26.25
C GLN A 460 -37.34 -1.70 -26.24
N GLY A 461 -37.85 -1.22 -27.37
CA GLY A 461 -38.54 0.06 -27.47
C GLY A 461 -37.65 1.28 -27.66
N LYS A 462 -36.36 1.10 -28.02
CA LYS A 462 -35.47 2.21 -28.28
C LYS A 462 -35.59 2.76 -29.70
N SER A 463 -35.39 4.05 -29.89
CA SER A 463 -35.34 4.69 -31.20
C SER A 463 -34.21 4.12 -32.06
N VAL A 464 -34.33 4.21 -33.38
CA VAL A 464 -33.32 3.69 -34.33
C VAL A 464 -31.96 4.28 -34.07
N THR A 465 -31.88 5.57 -33.83
CA THR A 465 -30.63 6.30 -33.55
C THR A 465 -29.98 5.90 -32.22
N GLU A 466 -30.81 5.71 -31.18
CA GLU A 466 -30.33 5.23 -29.88
C GLU A 466 -29.86 3.78 -29.96
N ALA A 467 -30.60 2.91 -30.65
CA ALA A 467 -30.21 1.54 -30.84
C ALA A 467 -28.89 1.38 -31.62
N GLN A 468 -28.68 2.22 -32.65
CA GLN A 468 -27.40 2.28 -33.39
C GLN A 468 -26.23 2.75 -32.53
N ASN A 469 -26.45 3.81 -31.76
CA ASN A 469 -25.41 4.33 -30.86
C ASN A 469 -25.02 3.31 -29.77
N MET A 470 -26.03 2.64 -29.20
CA MET A 470 -25.80 1.59 -28.19
C MET A 470 -25.11 0.37 -28.78
N ALA A 471 -25.47 -0.05 -30.00
CA ALA A 471 -24.81 -1.16 -30.69
C ALA A 471 -23.36 -0.82 -31.01
N ALA A 472 -23.07 0.42 -31.43
CA ALA A 472 -21.70 0.90 -31.65
C ALA A 472 -20.90 0.93 -30.34
N MET A 473 -21.48 1.40 -29.23
CA MET A 473 -20.85 1.36 -27.91
C MET A 473 -20.60 -0.07 -27.42
N SER A 474 -21.56 -0.98 -27.63
CA SER A 474 -21.41 -2.40 -27.28
C SER A 474 -20.29 -3.06 -28.05
N THR A 475 -20.17 -2.78 -29.36
CA THR A 475 -19.08 -3.30 -30.21
C THR A 475 -17.74 -2.75 -29.78
N LYS A 476 -17.65 -1.43 -29.54
CA LYS A 476 -16.44 -0.80 -28.99
C LYS A 476 -16.05 -1.40 -27.65
N GLY A 477 -16.99 -1.65 -26.76
CA GLY A 477 -16.77 -2.30 -25.47
C GLY A 477 -16.20 -3.71 -25.61
N LYS A 478 -16.73 -4.53 -26.55
CA LYS A 478 -16.19 -5.88 -26.82
C LYS A 478 -14.74 -5.85 -27.31
N VAL A 479 -14.44 -4.95 -28.26
CA VAL A 479 -13.08 -4.75 -28.76
C VAL A 479 -12.14 -4.34 -27.63
N GLN A 480 -12.60 -3.46 -26.76
CA GLN A 480 -11.81 -2.95 -25.64
C GLN A 480 -11.52 -4.04 -24.59
N VAL A 481 -12.53 -4.88 -24.27
CA VAL A 481 -12.34 -6.04 -23.39
C VAL A 481 -11.34 -7.02 -23.98
N GLN A 482 -11.48 -7.37 -25.27
CA GLN A 482 -10.58 -8.30 -25.93
C GLN A 482 -9.14 -7.75 -26.01
N ALA A 483 -8.98 -6.46 -26.30
CA ALA A 483 -7.67 -5.80 -26.28
C ALA A 483 -7.03 -5.75 -24.88
N THR A 484 -7.83 -5.81 -23.83
CA THR A 484 -7.33 -5.84 -22.45
C THR A 484 -6.87 -7.25 -22.04
N LEU A 485 -7.44 -8.29 -22.64
CA LEU A 485 -7.09 -9.68 -22.34
C LEU A 485 -5.80 -10.14 -23.04
N VAL A 486 -5.45 -9.56 -24.17
CA VAL A 486 -4.24 -9.86 -24.95
C VAL A 486 -3.08 -8.99 -24.50
#